data_e22e853c7833edb79ea63ce2f5e4a249
#
_entry.id   e22e853c7833edb79ea63ce2f5e4a249
#
_cell.length_a   1.000
_cell.length_b   1.000
_cell.length_c   1.000
_cell.angle_alpha   90.00
_cell.angle_beta   90.00
_cell.angle_gamma   90.00
#
_symmetry.space_group_name_H-M   'P 1'
#
loop_
_entity.id
_entity.type
_entity.pdbx_description
1 polymer ?
#
loop_
_entity_poly.entity_id
_entity_poly.type
_entity_poly.pdbx_seq_one_letter_code
_entity_poly.pdbx_strand_id
1 'polypeptide(L)'
;MHSIAETVKPIRSNTFFRYGIAVAAFATALLLRFALQEVLPPGFPYLTFFPAVILTAFVAGTRPGILCATLSGIAAWYYFIPPFGAFGMDVQTAFALGFYAFIVGVDIALFHFMFKAADQLRSEREVTARLYERQRTMFQELQHRVANNMTVVAALLNMQKRKVAADPTTASSALDEAAKRIGIMSSIHRRLYDPASAELPIHQYFDELGTDLLRAAKKQANVRFTVDAAAVKLEMDRLMTLSLLVSELVTNSLKHGFAGRPGGNIWLKLHPVDGEMLELTVRDDGHGLPDDYDPLNSNGLGTLITQALSQQLNGTLHMEGQGGTTARLLFPG
;
A
#
# COMPACT_ATOMS: atom_id res chain seq x y z
N MET A 1 -28.16 -14.87 3.51
CA MET A 1 -28.35 -13.45 3.86
C MET A 1 -27.86 -12.44 2.80
N HIS A 2 -26.92 -12.80 1.90
CA HIS A 2 -26.45 -11.91 0.82
C HIS A 2 -27.57 -11.52 -0.17
N SER A 3 -28.44 -12.47 -0.54
CA SER A 3 -29.51 -12.27 -1.54
C SER A 3 -30.61 -11.26 -1.11
N ILE A 4 -31.03 -11.28 0.15
CA ILE A 4 -32.12 -10.40 0.63
C ILE A 4 -31.68 -8.94 0.72
N ALA A 5 -30.43 -8.68 1.13
CA ALA A 5 -29.89 -7.32 1.25
C ALA A 5 -29.68 -6.65 -0.12
N GLU A 6 -29.38 -7.41 -1.15
CA GLU A 6 -29.26 -6.90 -2.53
C GLU A 6 -30.63 -6.57 -3.14
N THR A 7 -31.67 -7.38 -2.84
CA THR A 7 -33.03 -7.14 -3.32
C THR A 7 -33.66 -5.90 -2.70
N VAL A 8 -33.30 -5.56 -1.46
CA VAL A 8 -33.86 -4.42 -0.72
C VAL A 8 -33.12 -3.09 -1.03
N LYS A 9 -31.89 -3.14 -1.54
CA LYS A 9 -31.06 -1.97 -1.85
C LYS A 9 -31.70 -0.99 -2.85
N PRO A 10 -32.25 -1.44 -4.02
CA PRO A 10 -32.92 -0.53 -4.96
C PRO A 10 -34.20 0.08 -4.40
N ILE A 11 -34.92 -0.65 -3.55
CA ILE A 11 -36.15 -0.17 -2.87
C ILE A 11 -35.81 1.02 -1.95
N ARG A 12 -34.65 0.97 -1.27
CA ARG A 12 -34.22 2.00 -0.33
C ARG A 12 -33.59 3.23 -0.98
N SER A 13 -33.26 3.20 -2.26
CA SER A 13 -32.69 4.35 -2.96
C SER A 13 -33.72 5.42 -3.35
N ASN A 14 -34.99 5.02 -3.57
CA ASN A 14 -36.04 5.94 -3.98
C ASN A 14 -36.97 6.29 -2.80
N THR A 15 -36.91 7.54 -2.35
CA THR A 15 -37.69 8.02 -1.21
C THR A 15 -39.20 7.89 -1.43
N PHE A 16 -39.71 8.22 -2.61
CA PHE A 16 -41.12 8.11 -2.90
C PHE A 16 -41.63 6.66 -2.84
N PHE A 17 -40.83 5.72 -3.38
CA PHE A 17 -41.19 4.32 -3.37
C PHE A 17 -41.25 3.74 -1.95
N ARG A 18 -40.33 4.17 -1.06
CA ARG A 18 -40.29 3.75 0.35
C ARG A 18 -41.53 4.18 1.12
N TYR A 19 -41.98 5.42 0.95
CA TYR A 19 -43.18 5.91 1.60
C TYR A 19 -44.45 5.35 0.94
N GLY A 20 -44.43 5.07 -0.36
CA GLY A 20 -45.48 4.35 -1.07
C GLY A 20 -45.72 2.94 -0.48
N ILE A 21 -44.65 2.19 -0.18
CA ILE A 21 -44.73 0.90 0.51
C ILE A 21 -45.37 1.03 1.90
N ALA A 22 -45.02 2.07 2.66
CA ALA A 22 -45.58 2.29 3.99
C ALA A 22 -47.09 2.53 3.94
N VAL A 23 -47.56 3.36 3.00
CA VAL A 23 -48.98 3.64 2.81
C VAL A 23 -49.73 2.40 2.29
N ALA A 24 -49.15 1.66 1.35
CA ALA A 24 -49.75 0.44 0.81
C ALA A 24 -49.88 -0.65 1.88
N ALA A 25 -48.84 -0.87 2.70
CA ALA A 25 -48.85 -1.82 3.81
C ALA A 25 -49.88 -1.45 4.85
N PHE A 26 -49.96 -0.16 5.23
CA PHE A 26 -51.02 0.35 6.11
C PHE A 26 -52.41 0.10 5.54
N ALA A 27 -52.67 0.47 4.26
CA ALA A 27 -53.96 0.28 3.63
C ALA A 27 -54.37 -1.18 3.57
N THR A 28 -53.43 -2.07 3.24
CA THR A 28 -53.65 -3.53 3.24
C THR A 28 -53.99 -4.04 4.64
N ALA A 29 -53.27 -3.62 5.65
CA ALA A 29 -53.51 -4.01 7.04
C ALA A 29 -54.89 -3.51 7.53
N LEU A 30 -55.28 -2.29 7.15
CA LEU A 30 -56.55 -1.69 7.49
C LEU A 30 -57.73 -2.45 6.81
N LEU A 31 -57.61 -2.72 5.51
CA LEU A 31 -58.63 -3.51 4.78
C LEU A 31 -58.76 -4.93 5.34
N LEU A 32 -57.64 -5.56 5.65
CA LEU A 32 -57.65 -6.88 6.28
C LEU A 32 -58.29 -6.83 7.67
N ARG A 33 -58.06 -5.77 8.44
CA ARG A 33 -58.69 -5.63 9.77
C ARG A 33 -60.19 -5.45 9.67
N PHE A 34 -60.70 -4.70 8.71
CA PHE A 34 -62.16 -4.62 8.45
C PHE A 34 -62.73 -5.94 7.97
N ALA A 35 -62.07 -6.65 7.05
CA ALA A 35 -62.52 -7.94 6.55
C ALA A 35 -62.61 -9.03 7.67
N LEU A 36 -61.73 -8.92 8.67
CA LEU A 36 -61.68 -9.86 9.79
C LEU A 36 -62.46 -9.38 11.02
N GLN A 37 -63.25 -8.33 10.92
CA GLN A 37 -63.94 -7.71 12.06
C GLN A 37 -64.89 -8.67 12.78
N GLU A 38 -65.55 -9.58 12.06
CA GLU A 38 -66.46 -10.57 12.64
C GLU A 38 -65.73 -11.76 13.29
N VAL A 39 -64.51 -12.02 12.87
CA VAL A 39 -63.69 -13.15 13.33
C VAL A 39 -62.78 -12.78 14.50
N LEU A 40 -62.30 -11.55 14.51
CA LEU A 40 -61.36 -11.08 15.54
C LEU A 40 -62.10 -10.51 16.75
N PRO A 41 -61.77 -10.93 17.95
CA PRO A 41 -62.40 -10.39 19.18
C PRO A 41 -62.18 -8.86 19.33
N PRO A 42 -63.15 -8.16 19.92
CA PRO A 42 -63.04 -6.70 20.11
C PRO A 42 -61.80 -6.20 20.86
N GLY A 43 -61.12 -7.08 21.59
CA GLY A 43 -59.94 -6.74 22.39
C GLY A 43 -58.60 -6.66 21.62
N PHE A 44 -58.58 -6.85 20.31
CA PHE A 44 -57.29 -6.88 19.53
C PHE A 44 -57.23 -5.85 18.38
N PRO A 45 -57.26 -4.55 18.66
CA PRO A 45 -57.37 -3.52 17.62
C PRO A 45 -56.11 -3.43 16.73
N TYR A 46 -54.95 -3.88 17.19
CA TYR A 46 -53.65 -3.70 16.51
C TYR A 46 -53.15 -4.96 15.78
N LEU A 47 -53.83 -6.09 15.84
CA LEU A 47 -53.32 -7.41 15.45
C LEU A 47 -52.81 -7.44 14.00
N THR A 48 -53.53 -6.82 13.06
CA THR A 48 -53.14 -6.76 11.63
C THR A 48 -52.09 -5.68 11.32
N PHE A 49 -51.96 -4.70 12.21
CA PHE A 49 -51.06 -3.57 12.00
C PHE A 49 -49.62 -3.91 12.39
N PHE A 50 -49.36 -4.72 13.40
CA PHE A 50 -48.01 -5.11 13.81
C PHE A 50 -47.19 -5.72 12.66
N PRO A 51 -47.68 -6.75 11.92
CA PRO A 51 -46.97 -7.28 10.77
C PRO A 51 -46.69 -6.24 9.68
N ALA A 52 -47.63 -5.33 9.41
CA ALA A 52 -47.45 -4.28 8.41
C ALA A 52 -46.36 -3.29 8.81
N VAL A 53 -46.28 -2.89 10.06
CA VAL A 53 -45.22 -2.00 10.60
C VAL A 53 -43.88 -2.69 10.54
N ILE A 54 -43.78 -3.94 11.00
CA ILE A 54 -42.54 -4.73 11.02
C ILE A 54 -42.01 -4.91 9.60
N LEU A 55 -42.88 -5.36 8.64
CA LEU A 55 -42.46 -5.53 7.24
C LEU A 55 -42.05 -4.22 6.61
N THR A 56 -42.78 -3.15 6.87
CA THR A 56 -42.42 -1.81 6.36
C THR A 56 -41.09 -1.33 6.91
N ALA A 57 -40.86 -1.47 8.22
CA ALA A 57 -39.61 -1.09 8.87
C ALA A 57 -38.44 -1.92 8.33
N PHE A 58 -38.64 -3.21 8.08
CA PHE A 58 -37.63 -4.10 7.51
C PHE A 58 -37.31 -3.79 6.05
N VAL A 59 -38.33 -3.63 5.18
CA VAL A 59 -38.12 -3.46 3.73
C VAL A 59 -37.78 -2.01 3.37
N ALA A 60 -38.62 -1.07 3.81
CA ALA A 60 -38.51 0.35 3.47
C ALA A 60 -37.66 1.18 4.43
N GLY A 61 -37.33 0.63 5.60
CA GLY A 61 -36.50 1.25 6.63
C GLY A 61 -37.32 1.91 7.74
N THR A 62 -36.60 2.37 8.77
CA THR A 62 -37.19 2.85 10.04
C THR A 62 -38.13 4.06 9.89
N ARG A 63 -37.79 5.05 9.05
CA ARG A 63 -38.65 6.25 8.86
C ARG A 63 -39.99 5.92 8.20
N PRO A 64 -40.10 5.16 7.10
CA PRO A 64 -41.38 4.68 6.57
C PRO A 64 -42.13 3.75 7.55
N GLY A 65 -41.41 2.95 8.36
CA GLY A 65 -41.99 2.16 9.44
C GLY A 65 -42.72 3.00 10.48
N ILE A 66 -42.10 4.12 10.88
CA ILE A 66 -42.73 5.09 11.81
C ILE A 66 -44.02 5.67 11.20
N LEU A 67 -43.99 6.04 9.92
CA LEU A 67 -45.22 6.51 9.24
C LEU A 67 -46.33 5.46 9.25
N CYS A 68 -46.02 4.23 8.84
CA CYS A 68 -46.96 3.12 8.88
C CYS A 68 -47.52 2.90 10.29
N ALA A 69 -46.67 2.93 11.30
CA ALA A 69 -47.08 2.80 12.72
C ALA A 69 -48.01 3.93 13.16
N THR A 70 -47.68 5.17 12.84
CA THR A 70 -48.51 6.33 13.21
C THR A 70 -49.89 6.25 12.58
N LEU A 71 -49.96 5.96 11.25
CA LEU A 71 -51.21 5.81 10.54
C LEU A 71 -52.05 4.64 11.13
N SER A 72 -51.41 3.52 11.45
CA SER A 72 -52.04 2.33 12.06
C SER A 72 -52.57 2.63 13.45
N GLY A 73 -51.80 3.34 14.29
CA GLY A 73 -52.23 3.76 15.62
C GLY A 73 -53.47 4.65 15.61
N ILE A 74 -53.48 5.67 14.72
CA ILE A 74 -54.58 6.60 14.54
C ILE A 74 -55.84 5.85 14.03
N ALA A 75 -55.66 5.01 13.01
CA ALA A 75 -56.79 4.23 12.43
C ALA A 75 -57.35 3.25 13.46
N ALA A 76 -56.50 2.56 14.22
CA ALA A 76 -56.97 1.66 15.28
C ALA A 76 -57.74 2.39 16.38
N TRP A 77 -57.26 3.55 16.78
CA TRP A 77 -57.93 4.38 17.79
C TRP A 77 -59.33 4.83 17.32
N TYR A 78 -59.45 5.29 16.08
CA TYR A 78 -60.72 5.80 15.54
C TYR A 78 -61.75 4.72 15.23
N TYR A 79 -61.31 3.62 14.60
CA TYR A 79 -62.24 2.60 14.08
C TYR A 79 -62.48 1.40 14.98
N PHE A 80 -61.49 1.04 15.82
CA PHE A 80 -61.50 -0.27 16.51
C PHE A 80 -61.45 -0.18 18.04
N ILE A 81 -61.35 1.03 18.61
CA ILE A 81 -61.38 1.26 20.05
C ILE A 81 -62.64 2.08 20.38
N PRO A 82 -63.49 1.64 21.33
CA PRO A 82 -64.67 2.38 21.75
C PRO A 82 -64.30 3.75 22.42
N PRO A 83 -65.11 4.81 22.24
CA PRO A 83 -66.32 4.89 21.37
C PRO A 83 -65.94 4.93 19.89
N PHE A 84 -66.51 4.02 19.07
CA PHE A 84 -66.17 3.92 17.64
C PHE A 84 -66.56 5.17 16.86
N GLY A 85 -65.69 5.57 15.92
CA GLY A 85 -65.86 6.77 15.12
C GLY A 85 -65.55 8.10 15.86
N ALA A 86 -64.94 8.01 17.04
CA ALA A 86 -64.54 9.17 17.83
C ALA A 86 -63.18 8.92 18.53
N PHE A 87 -62.45 9.96 18.83
CA PHE A 87 -61.18 9.89 19.57
C PHE A 87 -61.45 9.98 21.08
N GLY A 88 -62.12 8.95 21.62
CA GLY A 88 -62.30 8.86 23.09
C GLY A 88 -61.01 8.53 23.80
N MET A 89 -60.78 9.10 24.94
CA MET A 89 -59.62 8.84 25.78
C MET A 89 -60.06 8.48 27.18
N ASP A 90 -60.12 7.21 27.50
CA ASP A 90 -60.25 6.67 28.82
C ASP A 90 -58.97 5.94 29.26
N VAL A 91 -58.94 5.47 30.49
CA VAL A 91 -57.79 4.79 31.07
C VAL A 91 -57.41 3.54 30.27
N GLN A 92 -58.39 2.79 29.77
CA GLN A 92 -58.15 1.57 29.00
C GLN A 92 -57.60 1.89 27.62
N THR A 93 -58.10 2.90 26.95
CA THR A 93 -57.58 3.42 25.65
C THR A 93 -56.16 3.94 25.78
N ALA A 94 -55.88 4.70 26.87
CA ALA A 94 -54.52 5.22 27.11
C ALA A 94 -53.52 4.06 27.29
N PHE A 95 -53.89 3.02 28.05
CA PHE A 95 -53.03 1.81 28.16
C PHE A 95 -52.89 1.08 26.85
N ALA A 96 -53.93 0.89 26.05
CA ALA A 96 -53.88 0.21 24.77
C ALA A 96 -52.98 0.94 23.77
N LEU A 97 -53.10 2.27 23.64
CA LEU A 97 -52.24 3.13 22.82
C LEU A 97 -50.80 3.12 23.33
N GLY A 98 -50.60 3.21 24.64
CA GLY A 98 -49.29 3.18 25.29
C GLY A 98 -48.56 1.87 24.99
N PHE A 99 -49.23 0.72 25.15
CA PHE A 99 -48.66 -0.59 24.81
C PHE A 99 -48.34 -0.73 23.34
N TYR A 100 -49.23 -0.25 22.48
CA TYR A 100 -48.99 -0.24 21.03
C TYR A 100 -47.72 0.59 20.69
N ALA A 101 -47.64 1.84 21.19
CA ALA A 101 -46.49 2.69 20.96
C ALA A 101 -45.21 2.07 21.53
N PHE A 102 -45.27 1.43 22.68
CA PHE A 102 -44.12 0.75 23.29
C PHE A 102 -43.64 -0.43 22.38
N ILE A 103 -44.53 -1.33 22.00
CA ILE A 103 -44.14 -2.49 21.17
C ILE A 103 -43.55 -2.03 19.83
N VAL A 104 -44.25 -1.13 19.12
CA VAL A 104 -43.78 -0.59 17.83
C VAL A 104 -42.48 0.18 18.01
N GLY A 105 -42.32 0.92 19.10
CA GLY A 105 -41.07 1.62 19.46
C GLY A 105 -39.89 0.66 19.61
N VAL A 106 -40.10 -0.44 20.32
CA VAL A 106 -39.10 -1.52 20.48
C VAL A 106 -38.75 -2.14 19.13
N ASP A 107 -39.76 -2.49 18.32
CA ASP A 107 -39.52 -3.10 17.00
C ASP A 107 -38.71 -2.18 16.08
N ILE A 108 -39.08 -0.90 16.02
CA ILE A 108 -38.37 0.10 15.21
C ILE A 108 -36.94 0.31 15.73
N ALA A 109 -36.73 0.36 17.05
CA ALA A 109 -35.42 0.49 17.65
C ALA A 109 -34.53 -0.72 17.33
N LEU A 110 -35.07 -1.95 17.43
CA LEU A 110 -34.35 -3.18 17.07
C LEU A 110 -33.88 -3.13 15.61
N PHE A 111 -34.76 -2.79 14.68
CA PHE A 111 -34.37 -2.67 13.26
C PHE A 111 -33.34 -1.55 13.05
N HIS A 112 -33.47 -0.41 13.74
CA HIS A 112 -32.50 0.67 13.65
C HIS A 112 -31.10 0.20 14.06
N PHE A 113 -30.98 -0.43 15.24
CA PHE A 113 -29.71 -0.94 15.75
C PHE A 113 -29.15 -2.07 14.87
N MET A 114 -30.03 -2.98 14.40
CA MET A 114 -29.63 -4.07 13.50
C MET A 114 -29.02 -3.53 12.18
N PHE A 115 -29.68 -2.55 11.56
CA PHE A 115 -29.16 -1.95 10.33
C PHE A 115 -27.88 -1.18 10.57
N LYS A 116 -27.81 -0.42 11.64
CA LYS A 116 -26.59 0.30 12.03
C LYS A 116 -25.40 -0.65 12.26
N ALA A 117 -25.63 -1.74 12.99
CA ALA A 117 -24.60 -2.76 13.23
C ALA A 117 -24.19 -3.47 11.94
N ALA A 118 -25.14 -3.77 11.04
CA ALA A 118 -24.84 -4.38 9.75
C ALA A 118 -24.02 -3.46 8.84
N ASP A 119 -24.33 -2.17 8.81
CA ASP A 119 -23.59 -1.18 8.00
C ASP A 119 -22.19 -0.97 8.56
N GLN A 120 -22.03 -0.92 9.89
CA GLN A 120 -20.73 -0.83 10.54
C GLN A 120 -19.86 -2.05 10.22
N LEU A 121 -20.42 -3.25 10.35
CA LEU A 121 -19.70 -4.50 10.03
C LEU A 121 -19.27 -4.56 8.56
N ARG A 122 -20.07 -4.04 7.64
CA ARG A 122 -19.71 -3.94 6.21
C ARG A 122 -18.54 -3.00 6.01
N SER A 123 -18.60 -1.82 6.62
CA SER A 123 -17.52 -0.83 6.54
C SER A 123 -16.19 -1.39 7.08
N GLU A 124 -16.22 -2.06 8.23
CA GLU A 124 -15.05 -2.70 8.82
C GLU A 124 -14.48 -3.80 7.90
N ARG A 125 -15.34 -4.61 7.29
CA ARG A 125 -14.90 -5.64 6.32
C ARG A 125 -14.25 -5.04 5.08
N GLU A 126 -14.78 -3.94 4.55
CA GLU A 126 -14.19 -3.25 3.39
C GLU A 126 -12.81 -2.68 3.72
N VAL A 127 -12.65 -2.07 4.89
CA VAL A 127 -11.35 -1.56 5.37
C VAL A 127 -10.36 -2.70 5.52
N THR A 128 -10.78 -3.79 6.19
CA THR A 128 -9.92 -4.97 6.39
C THR A 128 -9.49 -5.60 5.07
N ALA A 129 -10.41 -5.72 4.10
CA ALA A 129 -10.10 -6.25 2.77
C ALA A 129 -9.06 -5.38 2.04
N ARG A 130 -9.19 -4.04 2.09
CA ARG A 130 -8.22 -3.11 1.48
C ARG A 130 -6.84 -3.21 2.15
N LEU A 131 -6.80 -3.32 3.49
CA LEU A 131 -5.53 -3.49 4.23
C LEU A 131 -4.86 -4.81 3.86
N TYR A 132 -5.63 -5.89 3.74
CA TYR A 132 -5.11 -7.20 3.34
C TYR A 132 -4.52 -7.19 1.92
N GLU A 133 -5.22 -6.59 0.96
CA GLU A 133 -4.71 -6.46 -0.42
C GLU A 133 -3.43 -5.60 -0.47
N ARG A 134 -3.39 -4.50 0.29
CA ARG A 134 -2.18 -3.68 0.38
C ARG A 134 -1.00 -4.45 0.98
N GLN A 135 -1.24 -5.19 2.05
CA GLN A 135 -0.24 -6.05 2.69
C GLN A 135 0.28 -7.12 1.71
N ARG A 136 -0.63 -7.76 0.97
CA ARG A 136 -0.29 -8.77 -0.04
C ARG A 136 0.61 -8.20 -1.14
N THR A 137 0.27 -7.04 -1.67
CA THR A 137 1.08 -6.36 -2.69
C THR A 137 2.48 -6.02 -2.16
N MET A 138 2.57 -5.45 -0.95
CA MET A 138 3.86 -5.18 -0.31
C MET A 138 4.68 -6.46 -0.09
N PHE A 139 4.05 -7.56 0.31
CA PHE A 139 4.75 -8.83 0.50
C PHE A 139 5.28 -9.41 -0.81
N GLN A 140 4.50 -9.34 -1.89
CA GLN A 140 4.95 -9.73 -3.22
C GLN A 140 6.14 -8.90 -3.69
N GLU A 141 6.11 -7.59 -3.49
CA GLU A 141 7.22 -6.70 -3.82
C GLU A 141 8.48 -7.04 -3.02
N LEU A 142 8.35 -7.29 -1.71
CA LEU A 142 9.46 -7.75 -0.88
C LEU A 142 10.05 -9.07 -1.38
N GLN A 143 9.21 -10.05 -1.75
CA GLN A 143 9.68 -11.33 -2.30
C GLN A 143 10.46 -11.13 -3.61
N HIS A 144 9.97 -10.31 -4.53
CA HIS A 144 10.68 -9.99 -5.78
C HIS A 144 12.03 -9.35 -5.52
N ARG A 145 12.09 -8.41 -4.57
CA ARG A 145 13.36 -7.74 -4.20
C ARG A 145 14.34 -8.69 -3.55
N VAL A 146 13.91 -9.57 -2.65
CA VAL A 146 14.76 -10.60 -2.04
C VAL A 146 15.31 -11.53 -3.12
N ALA A 147 14.47 -11.97 -4.07
CA ALA A 147 14.90 -12.83 -5.17
C ALA A 147 15.95 -12.16 -6.05
N ASN A 148 15.76 -10.87 -6.40
CA ASN A 148 16.72 -10.09 -7.18
C ASN A 148 18.07 -9.97 -6.45
N ASN A 149 18.06 -9.68 -5.15
CA ASN A 149 19.26 -9.61 -4.33
C ASN A 149 20.01 -10.95 -4.28
N MET A 150 19.27 -12.07 -4.11
CA MET A 150 19.87 -13.41 -4.12
C MET A 150 20.49 -13.76 -5.47
N THR A 151 19.90 -13.30 -6.58
CA THR A 151 20.46 -13.47 -7.93
C THR A 151 21.81 -12.77 -8.05
N VAL A 152 21.95 -11.55 -7.57
CA VAL A 152 23.23 -10.81 -7.57
C VAL A 152 24.27 -11.51 -6.70
N VAL A 153 23.88 -11.97 -5.50
CA VAL A 153 24.78 -12.72 -4.61
C VAL A 153 25.24 -14.02 -5.29
N ALA A 154 24.33 -14.77 -5.90
CA ALA A 154 24.65 -16.00 -6.62
C ALA A 154 25.60 -15.75 -7.80
N ALA A 155 25.40 -14.68 -8.56
CA ALA A 155 26.28 -14.28 -9.65
C ALA A 155 27.71 -13.97 -9.11
N LEU A 156 27.82 -13.18 -8.03
CA LEU A 156 29.10 -12.87 -7.38
C LEU A 156 29.84 -14.14 -6.93
N LEU A 157 29.15 -15.08 -6.28
CA LEU A 157 29.73 -16.33 -5.83
C LEU A 157 30.18 -17.24 -7.01
N ASN A 158 29.39 -17.30 -8.08
CA ASN A 158 29.75 -18.06 -9.29
C ASN A 158 31.00 -17.46 -9.98
N MET A 159 31.13 -16.14 -9.99
CA MET A 159 32.33 -15.49 -10.53
C MET A 159 33.57 -15.79 -9.68
N GLN A 160 33.46 -15.73 -8.35
CA GLN A 160 34.57 -16.11 -7.47
C GLN A 160 34.95 -17.58 -7.61
N LYS A 161 33.96 -18.48 -7.77
CA LYS A 161 34.19 -19.90 -8.04
C LYS A 161 35.04 -20.11 -9.30
N ARG A 162 34.75 -19.37 -10.40
CA ARG A 162 35.55 -19.44 -11.64
C ARG A 162 37.00 -18.97 -11.43
N LYS A 163 37.19 -17.88 -10.66
CA LYS A 163 38.53 -17.36 -10.33
C LYS A 163 39.34 -18.38 -9.53
N VAL A 164 38.75 -18.98 -8.52
CA VAL A 164 39.38 -20.03 -7.69
C VAL A 164 39.67 -21.28 -8.50
N ALA A 165 38.77 -21.67 -9.44
CA ALA A 165 39.00 -22.81 -10.34
C ALA A 165 40.19 -22.58 -11.30
N ALA A 166 40.43 -21.34 -11.72
CA ALA A 166 41.57 -20.96 -12.55
C ALA A 166 42.88 -20.91 -11.74
N ASP A 167 42.83 -20.43 -10.50
CA ASP A 167 43.98 -20.39 -9.59
C ASP A 167 43.53 -20.67 -8.14
N PRO A 168 43.69 -21.90 -7.67
CA PRO A 168 43.30 -22.32 -6.31
C PRO A 168 43.99 -21.53 -5.17
N THR A 169 45.15 -20.92 -5.41
CA THR A 169 45.85 -20.14 -4.40
C THR A 169 45.12 -18.87 -4.01
N THR A 170 44.21 -18.41 -4.87
CA THR A 170 43.38 -17.22 -4.67
C THR A 170 42.13 -17.46 -3.82
N ALA A 171 41.88 -18.68 -3.34
CA ALA A 171 40.63 -19.03 -2.67
C ALA A 171 40.32 -18.14 -1.45
N SER A 172 41.30 -17.91 -0.56
CA SER A 172 41.09 -17.06 0.61
C SER A 172 40.76 -15.61 0.20
N SER A 173 41.55 -15.03 -0.71
CA SER A 173 41.32 -13.65 -1.17
C SER A 173 39.98 -13.50 -1.93
N ALA A 174 39.56 -14.50 -2.68
CA ALA A 174 38.28 -14.54 -3.38
C ALA A 174 37.08 -14.54 -2.40
N LEU A 175 37.17 -15.34 -1.33
CA LEU A 175 36.15 -15.37 -0.27
C LEU A 175 36.08 -14.06 0.51
N ASP A 176 37.25 -13.47 0.86
CA ASP A 176 37.30 -12.17 1.53
C ASP A 176 36.70 -11.06 0.67
N GLU A 177 36.94 -11.10 -0.64
CA GLU A 177 36.36 -10.12 -1.57
C GLU A 177 34.86 -10.31 -1.71
N ALA A 178 34.35 -11.53 -1.80
CA ALA A 178 32.92 -11.83 -1.80
C ALA A 178 32.22 -11.37 -0.50
N ALA A 179 32.84 -11.67 0.65
CA ALA A 179 32.30 -11.24 1.95
C ALA A 179 32.22 -9.72 2.08
N LYS A 180 33.25 -8.97 1.64
CA LYS A 180 33.23 -7.51 1.62
C LYS A 180 32.09 -6.95 0.75
N ARG A 181 31.89 -7.50 -0.46
CA ARG A 181 30.83 -7.06 -1.37
C ARG A 181 29.44 -7.34 -0.82
N ILE A 182 29.21 -8.54 -0.24
CA ILE A 182 27.95 -8.86 0.44
C ILE A 182 27.71 -7.91 1.62
N GLY A 183 28.75 -7.57 2.37
CA GLY A 183 28.68 -6.58 3.46
C GLY A 183 28.26 -5.20 2.99
N ILE A 184 28.85 -4.70 1.90
CA ILE A 184 28.47 -3.43 1.28
C ILE A 184 27.02 -3.48 0.79
N MET A 185 26.61 -4.54 0.10
CA MET A 185 25.25 -4.75 -0.37
C MET A 185 24.23 -4.75 0.79
N SER A 186 24.56 -5.44 1.89
CA SER A 186 23.74 -5.45 3.11
C SER A 186 23.61 -4.06 3.74
N SER A 187 24.70 -3.26 3.75
CA SER A 187 24.66 -1.88 4.30
C SER A 187 23.83 -0.95 3.43
N ILE A 188 23.94 -1.03 2.10
CA ILE A 188 23.13 -0.29 1.13
C ILE A 188 21.65 -0.67 1.31
N HIS A 189 21.35 -1.97 1.37
CA HIS A 189 19.99 -2.44 1.57
C HIS A 189 19.39 -1.90 2.87
N ARG A 190 20.10 -2.01 3.99
CA ARG A 190 19.63 -1.51 5.30
C ARG A 190 19.35 -0.02 5.26
N ARG A 191 20.22 0.77 4.61
CA ARG A 191 20.05 2.22 4.48
C ARG A 191 18.83 2.59 3.65
N LEU A 192 18.61 1.92 2.53
CA LEU A 192 17.48 2.19 1.64
C LEU A 192 16.12 1.83 2.27
N TYR A 193 16.11 0.83 3.18
CA TYR A 193 14.88 0.41 3.86
C TYR A 193 14.71 1.01 5.26
N ASP A 194 15.60 1.88 5.70
CA ASP A 194 15.40 2.68 6.90
C ASP A 194 14.42 3.83 6.60
N PRO A 195 13.25 3.88 7.30
CA PRO A 195 12.29 4.95 7.10
C PRO A 195 12.89 6.36 7.27
N ALA A 196 13.90 6.51 8.14
CA ALA A 196 14.59 7.76 8.34
C ALA A 196 15.46 8.18 7.13
N SER A 197 15.90 7.22 6.33
CA SER A 197 16.72 7.44 5.13
C SER A 197 15.90 7.58 3.84
N ALA A 198 14.63 7.16 3.85
CA ALA A 198 13.77 7.18 2.67
C ALA A 198 13.44 8.60 2.14
N GLU A 199 13.60 9.62 2.99
CA GLU A 199 13.33 11.02 2.64
C GLU A 199 14.64 11.83 2.40
N LEU A 200 15.80 11.19 2.48
CA LEU A 200 17.07 11.89 2.29
C LEU A 200 17.23 12.37 0.83
N PRO A 201 17.68 13.62 0.62
CA PRO A 201 18.08 14.08 -0.70
C PRO A 201 19.18 13.19 -1.28
N ILE A 202 19.15 12.93 -2.59
CA ILE A 202 20.04 11.97 -3.25
C ILE A 202 21.52 12.33 -3.10
N HIS A 203 21.86 13.65 -3.04
CA HIS A 203 23.20 14.10 -2.80
C HIS A 203 23.73 13.69 -1.41
N GLN A 204 22.90 13.83 -0.37
CA GLN A 204 23.23 13.43 0.99
C GLN A 204 23.38 11.91 1.09
N TYR A 205 22.50 11.16 0.43
CA TYR A 205 22.57 9.70 0.38
C TYR A 205 23.92 9.22 -0.18
N PHE A 206 24.38 9.77 -1.32
CA PHE A 206 25.67 9.39 -1.91
C PHE A 206 26.87 9.92 -1.13
N ASP A 207 26.77 11.07 -0.46
CA ASP A 207 27.83 11.59 0.41
C ASP A 207 28.07 10.66 1.60
N GLU A 208 26.99 10.21 2.25
CA GLU A 208 27.07 9.23 3.33
C GLU A 208 27.59 7.87 2.86
N LEU A 209 27.14 7.39 1.68
CA LEU A 209 27.64 6.14 1.08
C LEU A 209 29.14 6.23 0.82
N GLY A 210 29.61 7.31 0.22
CA GLY A 210 31.04 7.55 -0.04
C GLY A 210 31.87 7.58 1.26
N THR A 211 31.36 8.27 2.28
CA THR A 211 32.00 8.32 3.61
C THR A 211 32.16 6.92 4.21
N ASP A 212 31.11 6.07 4.11
CA ASP A 212 31.18 4.70 4.62
C ASP A 212 32.16 3.83 3.84
N LEU A 213 32.24 3.99 2.52
CA LEU A 213 33.21 3.28 1.67
C LEU A 213 34.66 3.67 2.01
N LEU A 214 34.93 4.97 2.21
CA LEU A 214 36.25 5.47 2.64
C LEU A 214 36.62 4.94 4.02
N ARG A 215 35.65 4.88 4.96
CA ARG A 215 35.83 4.32 6.30
C ARG A 215 36.19 2.84 6.24
N ALA A 216 35.43 2.05 5.45
CA ALA A 216 35.70 0.63 5.27
C ALA A 216 37.08 0.35 4.65
N ALA A 217 37.55 1.23 3.78
CA ALA A 217 38.88 1.15 3.17
C ALA A 217 40.02 1.74 4.05
N LYS A 218 39.73 2.30 5.23
CA LYS A 218 40.67 3.01 6.10
C LYS A 218 41.41 4.16 5.39
N LYS A 219 40.75 4.86 4.48
CA LYS A 219 41.30 5.94 3.63
C LYS A 219 40.69 7.31 3.92
N GLN A 220 39.87 7.47 4.98
CA GLN A 220 39.14 8.71 5.30
C GLN A 220 40.04 9.94 5.46
N ALA A 221 41.26 9.77 5.97
CA ALA A 221 42.15 10.90 6.20
C ALA A 221 42.84 11.43 4.93
N ASN A 222 42.92 10.61 3.90
CA ASN A 222 43.77 10.84 2.74
C ASN A 222 43.03 10.98 1.40
N VAL A 223 41.75 10.56 1.36
CA VAL A 223 40.94 10.64 0.14
C VAL A 223 39.69 11.46 0.41
N ARG A 224 39.47 12.48 -0.42
CA ARG A 224 38.27 13.32 -0.37
C ARG A 224 37.24 12.79 -1.36
N PHE A 225 36.00 12.58 -0.89
CA PHE A 225 34.85 12.24 -1.72
C PHE A 225 33.94 13.46 -1.80
N THR A 226 33.52 13.84 -2.98
CA THR A 226 32.65 15.02 -3.22
C THR A 226 31.48 14.62 -4.11
N VAL A 227 30.28 14.99 -3.70
CA VAL A 227 29.04 14.69 -4.43
C VAL A 227 28.42 15.98 -4.98
N ASP A 228 28.08 15.96 -6.25
CA ASP A 228 27.33 16.99 -6.95
C ASP A 228 26.15 16.29 -7.65
N ALA A 229 24.99 16.28 -7.01
CA ALA A 229 23.82 15.59 -7.51
C ALA A 229 22.60 16.49 -7.56
N ALA A 230 21.93 16.53 -8.71
CA ALA A 230 20.66 17.20 -8.86
C ALA A 230 19.56 16.53 -8.00
N ALA A 231 18.52 17.27 -7.67
CA ALA A 231 17.37 16.77 -6.92
C ALA A 231 16.48 15.89 -7.82
N VAL A 232 16.93 14.66 -8.10
CA VAL A 232 16.21 13.66 -8.89
C VAL A 232 15.59 12.62 -7.96
N LYS A 233 14.43 12.10 -8.35
CA LYS A 233 13.78 10.96 -7.67
C LYS A 233 14.04 9.71 -8.48
N LEU A 234 14.69 8.74 -7.85
CA LEU A 234 14.89 7.41 -8.42
C LEU A 234 14.01 6.39 -7.69
N GLU A 235 13.50 5.42 -8.43
CA GLU A 235 12.89 4.26 -7.82
C GLU A 235 13.91 3.49 -6.97
N MET A 236 13.45 2.88 -5.89
CA MET A 236 14.30 2.21 -4.91
C MET A 236 15.25 1.18 -5.53
N ASP A 237 14.74 0.38 -6.48
CA ASP A 237 15.54 -0.65 -7.15
C ASP A 237 16.63 -0.07 -8.04
N ARG A 238 16.36 1.06 -8.70
CA ARG A 238 17.37 1.82 -9.46
C ARG A 238 18.41 2.44 -8.57
N LEU A 239 17.99 3.05 -7.46
CA LEU A 239 18.90 3.64 -6.48
C LEU A 239 19.81 2.58 -5.85
N MET A 240 19.29 1.38 -5.59
CA MET A 240 20.06 0.25 -5.11
C MET A 240 21.13 -0.19 -6.13
N THR A 241 20.72 -0.38 -7.40
CA THR A 241 21.64 -0.77 -8.47
C THR A 241 22.72 0.28 -8.71
N LEU A 242 22.33 1.56 -8.70
CA LEU A 242 23.22 2.69 -8.85
C LEU A 242 24.23 2.77 -7.69
N SER A 243 23.75 2.53 -6.47
CA SER A 243 24.61 2.50 -5.26
C SER A 243 25.65 1.38 -5.30
N LEU A 244 25.27 0.21 -5.79
CA LEU A 244 26.21 -0.90 -6.01
C LEU A 244 27.24 -0.53 -7.08
N LEU A 245 26.84 0.09 -8.18
CA LEU A 245 27.74 0.55 -9.23
C LEU A 245 28.72 1.59 -8.70
N VAL A 246 28.23 2.61 -7.98
CA VAL A 246 29.08 3.62 -7.32
C VAL A 246 30.06 2.97 -6.37
N SER A 247 29.62 2.00 -5.57
CA SER A 247 30.47 1.29 -4.63
C SER A 247 31.61 0.54 -5.32
N GLU A 248 31.35 -0.10 -6.45
CA GLU A 248 32.38 -0.77 -7.25
C GLU A 248 33.36 0.22 -7.87
N LEU A 249 32.87 1.32 -8.44
CA LEU A 249 33.73 2.36 -9.04
C LEU A 249 34.61 3.02 -7.98
N VAL A 250 34.07 3.43 -6.83
CA VAL A 250 34.82 4.01 -5.72
C VAL A 250 35.84 3.01 -5.17
N THR A 251 35.46 1.74 -4.99
CA THR A 251 36.38 0.70 -4.53
C THR A 251 37.52 0.48 -5.52
N ASN A 252 37.26 0.52 -6.81
CA ASN A 252 38.27 0.44 -7.86
C ASN A 252 39.25 1.63 -7.78
N SER A 253 38.74 2.86 -7.63
CA SER A 253 39.57 4.04 -7.42
C SER A 253 40.48 3.89 -6.20
N LEU A 254 39.93 3.37 -5.07
CA LEU A 254 40.69 3.18 -3.84
C LEU A 254 41.74 2.07 -3.94
N LYS A 255 41.47 0.98 -4.67
CA LYS A 255 42.37 -0.15 -4.82
C LYS A 255 43.44 0.09 -5.91
N HIS A 256 43.03 0.64 -7.04
CA HIS A 256 43.87 0.76 -8.25
C HIS A 256 44.31 2.19 -8.51
N GLY A 257 43.37 3.15 -8.47
CA GLY A 257 43.67 4.56 -8.74
C GLY A 257 44.66 5.18 -7.74
N PHE A 258 44.50 4.82 -6.46
CA PHE A 258 45.37 5.35 -5.38
C PHE A 258 46.36 4.32 -4.82
N ALA A 259 46.67 3.27 -5.55
CA ALA A 259 47.68 2.29 -5.17
C ALA A 259 49.06 2.99 -5.04
N GLY A 260 49.72 2.90 -3.86
CA GLY A 260 50.99 3.54 -3.64
C GLY A 260 50.98 5.07 -3.51
N ARG A 261 49.82 5.74 -3.62
CA ARG A 261 49.67 7.20 -3.44
C ARG A 261 49.22 7.55 -2.02
N PRO A 262 49.63 8.71 -1.48
CA PRO A 262 49.23 9.13 -0.14
C PRO A 262 47.75 9.45 -0.02
N GLY A 263 47.06 9.83 -1.13
CA GLY A 263 45.68 10.18 -1.18
C GLY A 263 45.25 10.74 -2.53
N GLY A 264 44.05 11.30 -2.60
CA GLY A 264 43.51 11.90 -3.82
C GLY A 264 42.06 12.36 -3.65
N ASN A 265 41.42 12.62 -4.77
CA ASN A 265 40.05 13.07 -4.80
C ASN A 265 39.19 12.15 -5.67
N ILE A 266 37.94 11.92 -5.23
CA ILE A 266 36.91 11.23 -5.99
C ILE A 266 35.70 12.17 -6.08
N TRP A 267 35.19 12.37 -7.27
CA TRP A 267 34.00 13.18 -7.53
C TRP A 267 32.89 12.28 -8.09
N LEU A 268 31.72 12.41 -7.51
CA LEU A 268 30.48 11.84 -8.02
C LEU A 268 29.60 12.97 -8.53
N LYS A 269 29.12 12.87 -9.78
CA LYS A 269 28.12 13.77 -10.34
C LYS A 269 26.93 12.96 -10.82
N LEU A 270 25.72 13.44 -10.54
CA LEU A 270 24.47 12.86 -11.04
C LEU A 270 23.53 13.97 -11.49
N HIS A 271 23.39 14.13 -12.79
CA HIS A 271 22.59 15.20 -13.36
C HIS A 271 21.69 14.68 -14.48
N PRO A 272 20.51 15.30 -14.70
CA PRO A 272 19.72 15.07 -15.88
C PRO A 272 20.48 15.61 -17.12
N VAL A 273 20.35 14.84 -18.21
CA VAL A 273 20.82 15.21 -19.54
C VAL A 273 19.56 15.36 -20.41
N ASP A 274 19.65 15.37 -21.70
CA ASP A 274 18.52 15.58 -22.61
C ASP A 274 17.37 14.61 -22.35
N GLY A 275 16.15 15.15 -22.20
CA GLY A 275 14.91 14.39 -21.99
C GLY A 275 14.81 13.72 -20.63
N GLU A 276 14.49 12.41 -20.62
CA GLU A 276 14.32 11.58 -19.40
C GLU A 276 15.61 10.84 -19.00
N MET A 277 16.75 11.24 -19.54
CA MET A 277 18.04 10.58 -19.29
C MET A 277 18.78 11.23 -18.12
N LEU A 278 19.47 10.39 -17.33
CA LEU A 278 20.39 10.80 -16.27
C LEU A 278 21.81 10.37 -16.61
N GLU A 279 22.78 11.23 -16.28
CA GLU A 279 24.20 10.91 -16.35
C GLU A 279 24.78 10.82 -14.93
N LEU A 280 25.33 9.63 -14.60
CA LEU A 280 26.20 9.45 -13.45
C LEU A 280 27.65 9.51 -13.93
N THR A 281 28.46 10.38 -13.33
CA THR A 281 29.91 10.40 -13.54
C THR A 281 30.63 10.16 -12.22
N VAL A 282 31.51 9.16 -12.17
CA VAL A 282 32.45 8.93 -11.05
C VAL A 282 33.86 9.13 -11.60
N ARG A 283 34.61 10.10 -11.05
CA ARG A 283 35.95 10.46 -11.46
C ARG A 283 36.92 10.43 -10.27
N ASP A 284 38.14 9.92 -10.51
CA ASP A 284 39.25 10.04 -9.58
C ASP A 284 40.42 10.77 -10.24
N ASP A 285 41.36 11.26 -9.43
CA ASP A 285 42.66 11.84 -9.88
C ASP A 285 43.82 10.86 -9.66
N GLY A 286 43.52 9.56 -9.75
CA GLY A 286 44.48 8.48 -9.56
C GLY A 286 45.42 8.26 -10.73
N HIS A 287 45.96 7.04 -10.83
CA HIS A 287 46.88 6.64 -11.92
C HIS A 287 46.19 6.53 -13.30
N GLY A 288 44.87 6.48 -13.34
CA GLY A 288 44.10 6.21 -14.58
C GLY A 288 44.04 4.75 -14.93
N LEU A 289 43.52 4.47 -16.13
CA LEU A 289 43.45 3.13 -16.69
C LEU A 289 44.78 2.81 -17.41
N PRO A 290 45.19 1.52 -17.47
CA PRO A 290 46.31 1.10 -18.32
C PRO A 290 46.04 1.44 -19.79
N ASP A 291 47.12 1.72 -20.55
CA ASP A 291 47.01 2.09 -21.98
C ASP A 291 46.36 0.98 -22.83
N ASP A 292 46.44 -0.27 -22.41
CA ASP A 292 45.87 -1.45 -23.03
C ASP A 292 44.51 -1.87 -22.44
N TYR A 293 43.91 -0.99 -21.65
CA TYR A 293 42.63 -1.28 -21.02
C TYR A 293 41.49 -1.38 -22.06
N ASP A 294 40.97 -2.57 -22.25
CA ASP A 294 39.77 -2.84 -23.08
C ASP A 294 38.63 -3.31 -22.15
N PRO A 295 37.56 -2.51 -22.02
CA PRO A 295 36.41 -2.89 -21.19
C PRO A 295 35.75 -4.23 -21.62
N LEU A 296 35.80 -4.57 -22.91
CA LEU A 296 35.20 -5.78 -23.49
C LEU A 296 36.03 -7.03 -23.25
N ASN A 297 37.36 -6.88 -23.15
CA ASN A 297 38.31 -7.99 -22.96
C ASN A 297 38.91 -8.05 -21.54
N SER A 298 38.54 -7.09 -20.65
CA SER A 298 39.06 -7.12 -19.29
C SER A 298 38.31 -8.19 -18.47
N ASN A 299 39.05 -9.24 -18.08
CA ASN A 299 38.55 -10.32 -17.23
C ASN A 299 38.46 -9.94 -15.74
N GLY A 300 38.55 -8.67 -15.40
CA GLY A 300 38.44 -8.18 -14.04
C GLY A 300 37.04 -8.34 -13.49
N LEU A 301 36.91 -8.95 -12.29
CA LEU A 301 35.61 -9.15 -11.65
C LEU A 301 34.82 -7.83 -11.51
N GLY A 302 35.50 -6.73 -11.17
CA GLY A 302 34.90 -5.40 -11.05
C GLY A 302 34.29 -4.89 -12.35
N THR A 303 34.99 -5.10 -13.47
CA THR A 303 34.50 -4.70 -14.80
C THR A 303 33.23 -5.46 -15.19
N LEU A 304 33.20 -6.77 -14.97
CA LEU A 304 32.03 -7.58 -15.26
C LEU A 304 30.82 -7.16 -14.41
N ILE A 305 31.03 -6.80 -13.14
CA ILE A 305 29.97 -6.32 -12.26
C ILE A 305 29.46 -4.94 -12.71
N THR A 306 30.34 -4.01 -13.01
CA THR A 306 29.93 -2.67 -13.47
C THR A 306 29.19 -2.74 -14.79
N GLN A 307 29.55 -3.64 -15.70
CA GLN A 307 28.82 -3.90 -16.93
C GLN A 307 27.41 -4.50 -16.65
N ALA A 308 27.31 -5.52 -15.79
CA ALA A 308 26.03 -6.14 -15.44
C ALA A 308 25.07 -5.12 -14.77
N LEU A 309 25.60 -4.30 -13.84
CA LEU A 309 24.82 -3.26 -13.17
C LEU A 309 24.37 -2.15 -14.14
N SER A 310 25.24 -1.75 -15.07
CA SER A 310 24.85 -0.76 -16.10
C SER A 310 23.75 -1.29 -17.02
N GLN A 311 23.83 -2.56 -17.42
CA GLN A 311 22.76 -3.21 -18.20
C GLN A 311 21.45 -3.30 -17.41
N GLN A 312 21.50 -3.58 -16.11
CA GLN A 312 20.32 -3.61 -15.26
C GLN A 312 19.64 -2.23 -15.15
N LEU A 313 20.42 -1.14 -15.26
CA LEU A 313 19.91 0.23 -15.33
C LEU A 313 19.43 0.62 -16.75
N ASN A 314 19.53 -0.28 -17.72
CA ASN A 314 19.34 0.00 -19.14
C ASN A 314 20.25 1.15 -19.63
N GLY A 315 21.46 1.22 -19.07
CA GLY A 315 22.42 2.29 -19.31
C GLY A 315 23.64 1.82 -20.11
N THR A 316 24.37 2.80 -20.62
CA THR A 316 25.64 2.61 -21.30
C THR A 316 26.76 3.22 -20.46
N LEU A 317 27.73 2.38 -20.08
CA LEU A 317 28.89 2.76 -19.28
C LEU A 317 30.12 2.99 -20.18
N HIS A 318 30.72 4.17 -20.09
CA HIS A 318 31.99 4.52 -20.72
C HIS A 318 33.04 4.77 -19.66
N MET A 319 34.28 4.33 -19.92
CA MET A 319 35.43 4.54 -19.03
C MET A 319 36.60 5.16 -19.81
N GLU A 320 37.17 6.22 -19.21
CA GLU A 320 38.31 6.98 -19.77
C GLU A 320 39.42 7.06 -18.74
N GLY A 321 40.68 6.97 -19.18
CA GLY A 321 41.87 6.86 -18.31
C GLY A 321 42.82 8.05 -18.31
N GLN A 322 42.45 9.23 -18.82
CA GLN A 322 43.35 10.39 -18.92
C GLN A 322 43.33 11.21 -17.62
N GLY A 323 44.50 11.27 -16.93
CA GLY A 323 44.69 12.08 -15.71
C GLY A 323 43.82 11.63 -14.52
N GLY A 324 43.71 10.31 -14.34
CA GLY A 324 42.82 9.60 -13.44
C GLY A 324 41.79 8.77 -14.22
N THR A 325 40.87 8.14 -13.50
CA THR A 325 39.80 7.36 -14.14
C THR A 325 38.48 8.14 -14.12
N THR A 326 37.81 8.19 -15.25
CA THR A 326 36.43 8.72 -15.35
C THR A 326 35.51 7.63 -15.88
N ALA A 327 34.52 7.25 -15.06
CA ALA A 327 33.44 6.35 -15.44
C ALA A 327 32.15 7.17 -15.62
N ARG A 328 31.54 7.08 -16.80
CA ARG A 328 30.34 7.83 -17.18
C ARG A 328 29.24 6.85 -17.57
N LEU A 329 28.14 6.84 -16.84
CA LEU A 329 26.95 6.03 -17.13
C LEU A 329 25.81 6.94 -17.58
N LEU A 330 25.27 6.68 -18.76
CA LEU A 330 24.04 7.29 -19.26
C LEU A 330 22.91 6.28 -19.15
N PHE A 331 21.82 6.64 -18.48
CA PHE A 331 20.69 5.72 -18.20
C PHE A 331 19.36 6.48 -18.13
N PRO A 332 18.19 5.82 -18.37
CA PRO A 332 16.87 6.45 -18.19
C PRO A 332 16.63 6.86 -16.74
N GLY A 333 15.96 7.99 -16.50
CA GLY A 333 15.63 8.51 -15.16
C GLY A 333 14.50 7.77 -14.44
#